data_23715ff83d02465e0a85664dde1a69b0
#
_entry.id   23715ff83d02465e0a85664dde1a69b0
#
_cell.length_a   1.000
_cell.length_b   1.000
_cell.length_c   1.000
_cell.angle_alpha   90.00
_cell.angle_beta   90.00
_cell.angle_gamma   90.00
#
_symmetry.space_group_name_H-M   'P 1'
#
loop_
_entity.id
_entity.type
_entity.pdbx_description
1 polymer ?
#
loop_
_entity_poly.entity_id
_entity_poly.type
_entity_poly.pdbx_seq_one_letter_code
_entity_poly.pdbx_strand_id
1 'polypeptide(L)' 'MFARVGDWLVVESRSDGAHARRGEIVEVEHADGAPPYRVRWNDEHVALVYPGPDAHVISADQLASLDQAR' A
#
# COMPACT_ATOMS: atom_id res chain seq x y z
N MET A 1 -9.38 -4.05 -7.35
CA MET A 1 -8.20 -4.12 -6.48
C MET A 1 -8.49 -5.02 -5.30
N PHE A 2 -7.57 -5.89 -4.99
CA PHE A 2 -7.72 -6.84 -3.89
C PHE A 2 -6.45 -6.83 -3.06
N ALA A 3 -6.61 -7.01 -1.75
CA ALA A 3 -5.47 -7.03 -0.85
C ALA A 3 -5.77 -7.89 0.36
N ARG A 4 -4.71 -8.29 1.04
CA ARG A 4 -4.80 -9.00 2.31
C ARG A 4 -3.93 -8.29 3.33
N VAL A 5 -4.24 -8.53 4.59
CA VAL A 5 -3.40 -8.02 5.67
C VAL A 5 -1.97 -8.54 5.46
N GLY A 6 -1.02 -7.63 5.53
CA GLY A 6 0.37 -7.95 5.26
C GLY A 6 0.84 -7.51 3.89
N ASP A 7 -0.08 -7.24 2.97
CA ASP A 7 0.28 -6.65 1.70
C ASP A 7 0.63 -5.19 1.90
N TRP A 8 1.19 -4.58 0.86
CA TRP A 8 1.60 -3.18 0.91
C TRP A 8 0.88 -2.39 -0.15
N LEU A 9 0.44 -1.20 0.23
CA LEU A 9 -0.15 -0.26 -0.70
C LEU A 9 0.92 0.73 -1.12
N VAL A 10 1.07 0.87 -2.43
CA VAL A 10 2.03 1.82 -3.01
C VAL A 10 1.23 2.89 -3.72
N VAL A 11 1.47 4.13 -3.34
CA VAL A 11 0.79 5.27 -3.95
C VAL A 11 1.84 6.07 -4.71
N GLU A 12 1.70 6.08 -6.02
CA GLU A 12 2.58 6.85 -6.88
C GLU A 12 2.17 8.30 -6.85
N SER A 13 3.14 9.18 -6.85
CA SER A 13 2.85 10.59 -6.87
C SER A 13 3.22 11.16 -8.22
N ARG A 14 2.39 12.04 -8.71
CA ARG A 14 2.65 12.74 -9.97
C ARG A 14 3.30 14.09 -9.76
N SER A 15 3.43 14.50 -8.53
CA SER A 15 4.04 15.79 -8.24
C SER A 15 5.54 15.72 -8.49
N ASP A 16 6.10 16.83 -8.93
CA ASP A 16 7.51 16.92 -9.19
C ASP A 16 8.31 16.61 -7.93
N GLY A 17 9.30 15.74 -8.09
CA GLY A 17 10.18 15.41 -6.99
C GLY A 17 9.55 14.59 -5.90
N ALA A 18 8.30 14.21 -6.06
CA ALA A 18 7.63 13.40 -5.05
C ALA A 18 8.04 11.95 -5.19
N HIS A 19 8.00 11.26 -4.08
CA HIS A 19 8.35 9.85 -4.03
C HIS A 19 7.09 9.04 -3.83
N ALA A 20 7.10 7.80 -4.32
CA ALA A 20 6.02 6.89 -4.03
C ALA A 20 5.96 6.66 -2.53
N ARG A 21 4.74 6.62 -2.00
CA ARG A 21 4.54 6.32 -0.59
C ARG A 21 4.13 4.87 -0.46
N ARG A 22 4.64 4.22 0.56
CA ARG A 22 4.33 2.81 0.80
C ARG A 22 3.81 2.67 2.22
N GLY A 23 2.76 1.88 2.38
CA GLY A 23 2.22 1.61 3.68
C GLY A 23 1.77 0.18 3.79
N GLU A 24 1.90 -0.38 4.97
CA GLU A 24 1.49 -1.75 5.23
C GLU A 24 -0.01 -1.80 5.46
N ILE A 25 -0.69 -2.71 4.77
CA ILE A 25 -2.11 -2.92 4.96
C ILE A 25 -2.28 -3.75 6.22
N VAL A 26 -2.87 -3.13 7.24
CA VAL A 26 -3.02 -3.78 8.54
C VAL A 26 -4.44 -4.26 8.78
N GLU A 27 -5.39 -3.79 7.96
CA GLU A 27 -6.76 -4.26 8.07
C GLU A 27 -7.45 -4.11 6.72
N VAL A 28 -8.23 -5.13 6.34
CA VAL A 28 -9.05 -5.12 5.13
C VAL A 28 -10.49 -5.30 5.59
N GLU A 29 -11.33 -4.32 5.30
CA GLU A 29 -12.68 -4.32 5.84
C GLU A 29 -13.63 -5.26 5.11
N HIS A 30 -13.35 -5.54 3.85
CA HIS A 30 -14.19 -6.42 3.06
C HIS A 30 -13.52 -7.78 2.92
N ALA A 31 -14.32 -8.82 3.13
CA ALA A 31 -13.79 -10.19 3.11
C ALA A 31 -13.21 -10.58 1.77
N ASP A 32 -13.67 -9.95 0.69
CA ASP A 32 -13.17 -10.25 -0.65
C ASP A 32 -11.90 -9.47 -1.01
N GLY A 33 -11.36 -8.70 -0.07
CA GLY A 33 -10.13 -7.97 -0.31
C GLY A 33 -10.30 -6.63 -0.96
N ALA A 34 -11.54 -6.16 -1.12
CA ALA A 34 -11.81 -4.87 -1.75
C ALA A 34 -11.54 -3.72 -0.77
N PRO A 35 -11.20 -2.54 -1.31
CA PRO A 35 -10.99 -1.37 -0.46
C PRO A 35 -12.28 -0.95 0.23
N PRO A 36 -12.19 -0.13 1.28
CA PRO A 36 -11.00 0.60 1.74
C PRO A 36 -10.08 -0.27 2.59
N TYR A 37 -8.85 0.21 2.76
CA TYR A 37 -7.86 -0.48 3.58
C TYR A 37 -7.41 0.41 4.71
N ARG A 38 -7.10 -0.20 5.85
CA ARG A 38 -6.44 0.51 6.92
C ARG A 38 -4.94 0.30 6.75
N VAL A 39 -4.23 1.39 6.58
CA VAL A 39 -2.83 1.36 6.16
C VAL A 39 -1.98 2.06 7.21
N ARG A 40 -0.89 1.43 7.59
CA ARG A 40 0.10 2.03 8.47
C ARG A 40 1.26 2.54 7.63
N TRP A 41 1.41 3.84 7.60
CA TRP A 41 2.47 4.49 6.84
C TRP A 41 3.79 4.42 7.60
N ASN A 42 4.86 4.84 6.95
CA ASN A 42 6.20 4.69 7.53
C ASN A 42 6.41 5.52 8.80
N ASP A 43 5.56 6.50 9.05
CA ASP A 43 5.61 7.25 10.32
C ASP A 43 4.73 6.61 11.38
N GLU A 44 4.28 5.39 11.15
CA GLU A 44 3.42 4.59 12.03
C GLU A 44 2.02 5.17 12.19
N HIS A 45 1.67 6.11 11.37
CA HIS A 45 0.33 6.66 11.36
C HIS A 45 -0.59 5.72 10.60
N VAL A 46 -1.71 5.35 11.23
CA VAL A 46 -2.68 4.45 10.60
C VAL A 46 -3.86 5.28 10.12
N ALA A 47 -4.23 5.07 8.87
CA ALA A 47 -5.35 5.81 8.28
C ALA A 47 -6.15 4.90 7.37
N LEU A 48 -7.43 5.21 7.23
CA LEU A 48 -8.30 4.52 6.29
C LEU A 48 -8.09 5.13 4.91
N VAL A 49 -7.80 4.28 3.94
CA VAL A 49 -7.41 4.73 2.61
C VAL A 49 -8.34 4.15 1.56
N TYR A 50 -8.83 5.01 0.68
CA TYR A 50 -9.57 4.61 -0.51
C TYR A 50 -8.63 4.78 -1.69
N PRO A 51 -7.98 3.70 -2.16
CA PRO A 51 -6.95 3.83 -3.18
C PRO A 51 -7.52 4.38 -4.48
N GLY A 52 -6.80 5.32 -5.06
CA GLY A 52 -7.16 5.88 -6.34
C GLY A 52 -6.39 5.20 -7.47
N PRO A 53 -6.47 5.76 -8.68
CA PRO A 53 -5.84 5.15 -9.84
C PRO A 53 -4.31 5.14 -9.79
N ASP A 54 -3.73 5.97 -8.93
CA ASP A 54 -2.27 6.00 -8.78
C ASP A 54 -1.77 5.02 -7.74
N ALA A 55 -2.64 4.20 -7.17
CA ALA A 55 -2.27 3.26 -6.10
C ALA A 55 -2.34 1.83 -6.61
N HIS A 56 -1.47 1.00 -6.08
CA HIS A 56 -1.52 -0.43 -6.38
C HIS A 56 -1.02 -1.21 -5.17
N VAL A 57 -1.32 -2.49 -5.18
CA VAL A 57 -1.00 -3.38 -4.07
C VAL A 57 0.13 -4.31 -4.51
N ILE A 58 1.12 -4.46 -3.65
CA ILE A 58 2.15 -5.47 -3.85
C ILE A 58 2.22 -6.33 -2.59
N SER A 59 2.69 -7.55 -2.77
CA SER A 59 2.86 -8.45 -1.64
C SER A 59 4.12 -8.07 -0.85
N ALA A 60 4.18 -8.56 0.38
CA ALA A 60 5.39 -8.35 1.19
C ALA A 60 6.60 -8.96 0.51
N ASP A 61 6.43 -10.11 -0.14
CA ASP A 61 7.53 -10.75 -0.87
C ASP A 61 7.99 -9.89 -2.04
N GLN A 62 7.07 -9.27 -2.76
CA GLN A 62 7.42 -8.38 -3.85
C GLN A 62 8.18 -7.16 -3.35
N LEU A 63 7.74 -6.64 -2.22
CA LEU A 63 8.40 -5.47 -1.65
C LEU A 63 9.84 -5.80 -1.28
N ALA A 64 10.05 -6.95 -0.65
CA ALA A 64 11.39 -7.38 -0.27
C ALA A 64 12.27 -7.58 -1.50
N SER A 65 11.71 -8.13 -2.57
CA SER A 65 12.45 -8.31 -3.81
C SER A 65 12.87 -6.98 -4.42
N LEU A 66 11.98 -5.99 -4.39
CA LEU A 66 12.31 -4.67 -4.92
C LEU A 66 13.44 -4.03 -4.13
N ASP A 67 13.40 -4.18 -2.81
CA ASP A 67 14.44 -3.61 -1.97
C ASP A 67 15.79 -4.26 -2.20
N GLN A 68 15.80 -5.51 -2.61
CA GLN A 68 17.04 -6.25 -2.84
C GLN A 68 17.52 -6.19 -4.27
N ALA A 69 16.72 -5.69 -5.18
CA ALA A 69 17.01 -5.72 -6.61
C ALA A 69 17.87 -4.54 -7.03
N ARG A 70 19.04 -4.43 -6.48
CA ARG A 70 19.92 -3.32 -6.83
C ARG A 70 21.31 -3.74 -7.11
#